data_93b2b000ec692ef40abe63f901272e01
#
_entry.id   93b2b000ec692ef40abe63f901272e01
#
_cell.length_a   1.000
_cell.length_b   1.000
_cell.length_c   1.000
_cell.angle_alpha   90.00
_cell.angle_beta   90.00
_cell.angle_gamma   90.00
#
_symmetry.space_group_name_H-M   'P 1'
#
loop_
_entity.id
_entity.type
_entity.pdbx_description
1 polymer ?
#
loop_
_entity_poly.entity_id
_entity_poly.type
_entity_poly.pdbx_seq_one_letter_code
_entity_poly.pdbx_strand_id
1 'polypeptide(L)'
;MIEGILKYGATKIIGTDIKDRGYTNSSLTLTYGLDYLADDYPYFISDYIIMNPPFKLIEPFVIRSLEIATKGVLMFGRLQFLEGQSRYNNILKDNPPSDVYVYIDRVVCYKNGDLSIKPSGIQAYAWYYWDLTKSEEETKLHWIWSKKH
;
A
#
# COMPACT_ATOMS: atom_id res chain seq x y z
N MET A 1 7.45 6.90 -2.76
CA MET A 1 7.19 6.08 -1.54
C MET A 1 8.47 5.86 -0.75
N ILE A 2 9.45 5.16 -1.28
CA ILE A 2 10.71 4.80 -0.59
C ILE A 2 11.45 6.01 -0.01
N GLU A 3 11.65 7.08 -0.77
CA GLU A 3 12.31 8.32 -0.31
C GLU A 3 11.61 8.97 0.89
N GLY A 4 10.28 8.90 0.94
CA GLY A 4 9.52 9.35 2.10
C GLY A 4 9.83 8.54 3.35
N ILE A 5 9.91 7.22 3.23
CA ILE A 5 10.16 6.31 4.35
C ILE A 5 11.56 6.54 4.93
N LEU A 6 12.57 6.68 4.08
CA LEU A 6 13.95 6.98 4.49
C LEU A 6 14.05 8.29 5.28
N LYS A 7 13.31 9.32 4.86
CA LYS A 7 13.30 10.63 5.52
C LYS A 7 12.79 10.57 6.97
N TYR A 8 11.96 9.58 7.28
CA TYR A 8 11.35 9.42 8.60
C TYR A 8 12.01 8.34 9.46
N GLY A 9 13.26 7.98 9.13
CA GLY A 9 14.13 7.22 10.03
C GLY A 9 13.98 5.70 9.96
N ALA A 10 13.47 5.14 8.88
CA ALA A 10 13.52 3.71 8.68
C ALA A 10 14.98 3.23 8.56
N THR A 11 15.35 2.21 9.34
CA THR A 11 16.73 1.72 9.44
C THR A 11 17.05 0.60 8.46
N LYS A 12 16.04 -0.16 8.06
CA LYS A 12 16.18 -1.25 7.09
C LYS A 12 14.96 -1.26 6.18
N ILE A 13 15.19 -1.11 4.88
CA ILE A 13 14.12 -1.16 3.88
C ILE A 13 14.45 -2.25 2.86
N ILE A 14 13.49 -3.14 2.63
CA ILE A 14 13.52 -4.14 1.58
C ILE A 14 12.44 -3.75 0.57
N GLY A 15 12.82 -3.54 -0.67
CA GLY A 15 11.89 -3.28 -1.77
C GLY A 15 11.83 -4.47 -2.72
N THR A 16 10.63 -4.88 -3.08
CA THR A 16 10.42 -5.94 -4.07
C THR A 16 9.46 -5.50 -5.15
N ASP A 17 9.68 -5.92 -6.38
CA ASP A 17 8.75 -5.74 -7.51
C ASP A 17 8.90 -6.95 -8.44
N ILE A 18 7.80 -7.35 -9.08
CA ILE A 18 7.83 -8.39 -10.12
C ILE A 18 8.57 -7.91 -11.38
N LYS A 19 8.66 -6.60 -11.58
CA LYS A 19 9.35 -5.98 -12.73
C LYS A 19 10.49 -5.11 -12.26
N ASP A 20 11.61 -5.23 -12.94
CA ASP A 20 12.68 -4.24 -12.82
C ASP A 20 12.22 -2.92 -13.44
N ARG A 21 12.19 -1.88 -12.61
CA ARG A 21 11.82 -0.52 -13.02
C ARG A 21 13.02 0.42 -13.12
N GLY A 22 14.22 -0.12 -13.05
CA GLY A 22 15.47 0.66 -13.13
C GLY A 22 15.70 1.59 -11.93
N TYR A 23 14.94 1.44 -10.84
CA TYR A 23 15.19 2.22 -9.64
C TYR A 23 16.33 1.62 -8.83
N THR A 24 17.28 2.43 -8.44
CA THR A 24 18.41 2.03 -7.60
C THR A 24 18.60 3.01 -6.45
N ASN A 25 18.90 2.48 -5.27
CA ASN A 25 19.24 3.29 -4.10
C ASN A 25 20.13 2.47 -3.17
N SER A 26 21.31 2.97 -2.86
CA SER A 26 22.32 2.26 -2.06
C SER A 26 21.92 2.01 -0.60
N SER A 27 20.91 2.73 -0.10
CA SER A 27 20.41 2.56 1.26
C SER A 27 19.33 1.46 1.39
N LEU A 28 19.04 0.75 0.29
CA LEU A 28 17.97 -0.24 0.23
C LEU A 28 18.47 -1.58 -0.28
N THR A 29 17.81 -2.65 0.18
CA THR A 29 17.86 -3.93 -0.52
C THR A 29 16.70 -3.97 -1.51
N LEU A 30 17.00 -3.96 -2.80
CA LEU A 30 16.01 -4.06 -3.88
C LEU A 30 16.14 -5.41 -4.57
N THR A 31 15.02 -6.10 -4.73
CA THR A 31 14.96 -7.38 -5.43
C THR A 31 13.82 -7.35 -6.45
N TYR A 32 14.15 -7.62 -7.69
CA TYR A 32 13.20 -7.68 -8.79
C TYR A 32 12.93 -9.13 -9.20
N GLY A 33 11.87 -9.35 -9.95
CA GLY A 33 11.46 -10.68 -10.39
C GLY A 33 10.72 -11.49 -9.33
N LEU A 34 10.37 -10.89 -8.18
CA LEU A 34 9.62 -11.57 -7.12
C LEU A 34 8.13 -11.28 -7.28
N ASP A 35 7.34 -12.33 -7.45
CA ASP A 35 5.88 -12.24 -7.34
C ASP A 35 5.50 -12.30 -5.86
N TYR A 36 4.96 -11.20 -5.35
CA TYR A 36 4.55 -11.09 -3.93
C TYR A 36 3.52 -12.13 -3.51
N LEU A 37 2.73 -12.66 -4.45
CA LEU A 37 1.68 -13.65 -4.17
C LEU A 37 2.11 -15.09 -4.44
N ALA A 38 3.32 -15.32 -4.94
CA ALA A 38 3.82 -16.67 -5.17
C ALA A 38 4.08 -17.42 -3.85
N ASP A 39 3.90 -18.73 -3.87
CA ASP A 39 4.12 -19.58 -2.68
C ASP A 39 5.58 -19.61 -2.24
N ASP A 40 6.50 -19.43 -3.19
CA ASP A 40 7.95 -19.39 -2.97
C ASP A 40 8.50 -17.99 -2.68
N TYR A 41 7.61 -16.98 -2.54
CA TYR A 41 8.04 -15.65 -2.14
C TYR A 41 8.74 -15.70 -0.77
N PRO A 42 9.98 -15.20 -0.67
CA PRO A 42 10.69 -15.20 0.60
C PRO A 42 9.93 -14.39 1.66
N TYR A 43 9.55 -15.04 2.75
CA TYR A 43 8.84 -14.39 3.85
C TYR A 43 9.77 -13.44 4.60
N PHE A 44 9.69 -12.17 4.26
CA PHE A 44 10.33 -11.12 5.05
C PHE A 44 9.37 -10.68 6.16
N ILE A 45 9.53 -11.23 7.35
CA ILE A 45 8.84 -10.67 8.53
C ILE A 45 9.31 -9.23 8.68
N SER A 46 8.38 -8.29 8.64
CA SER A 46 8.65 -6.87 8.64
C SER A 46 7.80 -6.15 9.67
N ASP A 47 8.32 -5.10 10.28
CA ASP A 47 7.53 -4.26 11.17
C ASP A 47 6.36 -3.62 10.42
N TYR A 48 6.65 -3.08 9.24
CA TYR A 48 5.65 -2.43 8.39
C TYR A 48 5.75 -2.90 6.95
N ILE A 49 4.60 -3.08 6.33
CA ILE A 49 4.50 -3.29 4.88
C ILE A 49 3.81 -2.08 4.27
N ILE A 50 4.47 -1.46 3.28
CA ILE A 50 3.94 -0.30 2.57
C ILE A 50 3.84 -0.65 1.09
N MET A 51 2.64 -0.60 0.54
CA MET A 51 2.38 -1.11 -0.81
C MET A 51 1.43 -0.24 -1.63
N ASN A 52 1.58 -0.36 -2.95
CA ASN A 52 0.63 0.09 -3.96
C ASN A 52 0.38 -1.07 -4.92
N PRO A 53 -0.46 -2.02 -4.56
CA PRO A 53 -0.68 -3.24 -5.34
C PRO A 53 -1.47 -2.96 -6.61
N PRO A 54 -1.40 -3.85 -7.61
CA PRO A 54 -2.31 -3.82 -8.75
C PRO A 54 -3.76 -3.90 -8.28
N PHE A 55 -4.63 -3.00 -8.77
CA PHE A 55 -6.01 -2.90 -8.28
C PHE A 55 -6.83 -4.19 -8.36
N LYS A 56 -6.51 -5.07 -9.31
CA LYS A 56 -7.17 -6.37 -9.45
C LYS A 56 -6.73 -7.41 -8.41
N LEU A 57 -5.58 -7.18 -7.78
CA LEU A 57 -4.95 -8.10 -6.82
C LEU A 57 -4.90 -7.52 -5.40
N ILE A 58 -5.64 -6.46 -5.15
CA ILE A 58 -5.58 -5.72 -3.89
C ILE A 58 -5.96 -6.61 -2.69
N GLU A 59 -6.99 -7.45 -2.84
CA GLU A 59 -7.46 -8.34 -1.78
C GLU A 59 -6.37 -9.34 -1.33
N PRO A 60 -5.80 -10.18 -2.21
CA PRO A 60 -4.76 -11.11 -1.78
C PRO A 60 -3.48 -10.41 -1.29
N PHE A 61 -3.14 -9.23 -1.81
CA PHE A 61 -2.02 -8.45 -1.29
C PHE A 61 -2.25 -8.00 0.15
N VAL A 62 -3.45 -7.49 0.47
CA VAL A 62 -3.79 -7.07 1.84
C VAL A 62 -3.78 -8.26 2.79
N ILE A 63 -4.45 -9.36 2.43
CA ILE A 63 -4.51 -10.56 3.26
C ILE A 63 -3.11 -11.04 3.61
N ARG A 64 -2.26 -11.24 2.60
CA ARG A 64 -0.88 -11.68 2.83
C ARG A 64 -0.07 -10.69 3.67
N SER A 65 -0.26 -9.39 3.46
CA SER A 65 0.45 -8.38 4.23
C SER A 65 0.07 -8.38 5.70
N LEU A 66 -1.19 -8.62 6.02
CA LEU A 66 -1.68 -8.75 7.39
C LEU A 66 -1.10 -9.99 8.10
N GLU A 67 -0.77 -11.05 7.36
CA GLU A 67 -0.15 -12.27 7.91
C GLU A 67 1.34 -12.08 8.27
N ILE A 68 2.07 -11.23 7.54
CA ILE A 68 3.53 -11.12 7.66
C ILE A 68 4.03 -9.82 8.29
N ALA A 69 3.20 -8.80 8.41
CA ALA A 69 3.54 -7.57 9.13
C ALA A 69 3.37 -7.76 10.64
N THR A 70 4.27 -7.17 11.44
CA THR A 70 4.20 -7.28 12.90
C THR A 70 3.62 -6.05 13.59
N LYS A 71 3.69 -4.87 12.95
CA LYS A 71 3.21 -3.60 13.52
C LYS A 71 2.17 -2.90 12.67
N GLY A 72 2.24 -3.01 11.35
CA GLY A 72 1.24 -2.36 10.52
C GLY A 72 1.40 -2.55 9.03
N VAL A 73 0.28 -2.33 8.34
CA VAL A 73 0.20 -2.38 6.88
C VAL A 73 -0.32 -1.04 6.38
N LEU A 74 0.36 -0.44 5.42
CA LEU A 74 -0.09 0.75 4.71
C LEU A 74 -0.29 0.43 3.23
N MET A 75 -1.48 0.66 2.75
CA MET A 75 -1.83 0.43 1.35
C MET A 75 -2.32 1.73 0.71
N PHE A 76 -1.71 2.10 -0.42
CA PHE A 76 -2.25 3.12 -1.29
C PHE A 76 -3.19 2.48 -2.31
N GLY A 77 -4.42 2.99 -2.41
CA GLY A 77 -5.42 2.42 -3.30
C GLY A 77 -6.55 3.38 -3.66
N ARG A 78 -7.43 2.93 -4.54
CA ARG A 78 -8.65 3.68 -4.87
C ARG A 78 -9.61 3.69 -3.69
N LEU A 79 -10.37 4.76 -3.53
CA LEU A 79 -11.39 4.87 -2.48
C LEU A 79 -12.48 3.78 -2.60
N GLN A 80 -12.72 3.28 -3.81
CA GLN A 80 -13.59 2.13 -4.07
C GLN A 80 -13.16 0.82 -3.38
N PHE A 81 -11.98 0.77 -2.76
CA PHE A 81 -11.59 -0.39 -1.95
C PHE A 81 -12.56 -0.62 -0.78
N LEU A 82 -13.16 0.42 -0.22
CA LEU A 82 -14.15 0.33 0.86
C LEU A 82 -15.50 -0.22 0.40
N GLU A 83 -15.68 -0.46 -0.90
CA GLU A 83 -16.93 -0.91 -1.51
C GLU A 83 -16.79 -2.34 -2.03
N GLY A 84 -17.86 -3.11 -1.95
CA GLY A 84 -17.98 -4.43 -2.56
C GLY A 84 -18.11 -5.58 -1.57
N GLN A 85 -19.06 -6.47 -1.85
CA GLN A 85 -19.40 -7.61 -0.99
C GLN A 85 -18.21 -8.57 -0.78
N SER A 86 -17.42 -8.83 -1.84
CA SER A 86 -16.24 -9.69 -1.74
C SER A 86 -15.24 -9.12 -0.74
N ARG A 87 -14.88 -7.85 -0.86
CA ARG A 87 -13.92 -7.19 0.04
C ARG A 87 -14.42 -7.10 1.47
N TYR A 88 -15.71 -6.84 1.63
CA TYR A 88 -16.32 -6.85 2.97
C TYR A 88 -16.16 -8.22 3.62
N ASN A 89 -16.56 -9.29 2.92
CA ASN A 89 -16.54 -10.63 3.48
C ASN A 89 -15.12 -11.19 3.68
N ASN A 90 -14.18 -10.85 2.78
CA ASN A 90 -12.84 -11.41 2.80
C ASN A 90 -11.85 -10.63 3.69
N ILE A 91 -12.11 -9.33 3.91
CA ILE A 91 -11.16 -8.47 4.65
C ILE A 91 -11.88 -7.58 5.65
N LEU A 92 -12.78 -6.68 5.19
CA LEU A 92 -13.20 -5.53 5.98
C LEU A 92 -14.08 -5.90 7.18
N LYS A 93 -14.76 -7.04 7.12
CA LYS A 93 -15.60 -7.53 8.22
C LYS A 93 -14.75 -7.91 9.45
N ASP A 94 -13.64 -8.62 9.22
CA ASP A 94 -12.83 -9.20 10.29
C ASP A 94 -11.53 -8.40 10.51
N ASN A 95 -11.09 -7.67 9.50
CA ASN A 95 -9.88 -6.84 9.53
C ASN A 95 -10.14 -5.48 8.87
N PRO A 96 -10.99 -4.61 9.45
CA PRO A 96 -11.15 -3.25 8.94
C PRO A 96 -9.83 -2.46 9.12
N PRO A 97 -9.52 -1.51 8.24
CA PRO A 97 -8.37 -0.62 8.47
C PRO A 97 -8.62 0.23 9.71
N SER A 98 -7.57 0.44 10.52
CA SER A 98 -7.63 1.33 11.70
C SER A 98 -7.85 2.78 11.29
N ASP A 99 -7.19 3.20 10.20
CA ASP A 99 -7.29 4.56 9.69
C ASP A 99 -7.38 4.58 8.17
N VAL A 100 -8.19 5.50 7.63
CA VAL A 100 -8.31 5.79 6.20
C VAL A 100 -8.00 7.26 5.96
N TYR A 101 -6.95 7.55 5.19
CA TYR A 101 -6.52 8.90 4.85
C TYR A 101 -6.95 9.24 3.41
N VAL A 102 -8.02 9.98 3.26
CA VAL A 102 -8.60 10.35 1.96
C VAL A 102 -7.95 11.61 1.43
N TYR A 103 -7.47 11.58 0.20
CA TYR A 103 -7.00 12.79 -0.46
C TYR A 103 -8.16 13.69 -0.85
N ILE A 104 -8.11 14.96 -0.43
CA ILE A 104 -9.11 15.98 -0.77
C ILE A 104 -8.84 16.63 -2.14
N ASP A 105 -7.61 16.54 -2.60
CA ASP A 105 -7.19 16.98 -3.93
C ASP A 105 -6.98 15.76 -4.85
N ARG A 106 -6.96 16.02 -6.14
CA ARG A 106 -6.81 14.94 -7.13
C ARG A 106 -5.38 14.43 -7.16
N VAL A 107 -5.20 13.19 -6.72
CA VAL A 107 -3.96 12.47 -6.93
C VAL A 107 -3.98 11.86 -8.33
N VAL A 108 -2.95 12.13 -9.10
CA VAL A 108 -2.78 11.59 -10.45
C VAL A 108 -1.84 10.40 -10.40
N CYS A 109 -2.36 9.21 -10.78
CA CYS A 109 -1.54 8.01 -10.88
C CYS A 109 -1.27 7.71 -12.37
N TYR A 110 -0.02 7.77 -12.75
CA TYR A 110 0.41 7.44 -14.10
C TYR A 110 0.64 5.93 -14.23
N LYS A 111 0.12 5.32 -15.30
CA LYS A 111 0.32 3.90 -15.56
C LYS A 111 1.82 3.64 -15.79
N ASN A 112 2.40 2.76 -15.00
CA ASN A 112 3.84 2.44 -15.01
C ASN A 112 4.79 3.64 -14.81
N GLY A 113 4.30 4.76 -14.25
CA GLY A 113 5.09 5.98 -14.10
C GLY A 113 5.29 6.77 -15.40
N ASP A 114 4.63 6.39 -16.48
CA ASP A 114 4.75 7.05 -17.78
C ASP A 114 3.96 8.37 -17.81
N LEU A 115 4.69 9.47 -17.71
CA LEU A 115 4.12 10.83 -17.70
C LEU A 115 3.57 11.27 -19.07
N SER A 116 3.88 10.54 -20.16
CA SER A 116 3.38 10.85 -21.51
C SER A 116 1.92 10.42 -21.69
N ILE A 117 1.46 9.47 -20.88
CA ILE A 117 0.09 8.97 -20.92
C ILE A 117 -0.80 9.87 -20.06
N LYS A 118 -1.75 10.55 -20.69
CA LYS A 118 -2.76 11.32 -19.93
C LYS A 118 -3.55 10.37 -19.01
N PRO A 119 -3.63 10.65 -17.72
CA PRO A 119 -4.40 9.82 -16.81
C PRO A 119 -5.86 9.82 -17.24
N SER A 120 -6.44 8.66 -17.45
CA SER A 120 -7.86 8.52 -17.74
C SER A 120 -8.63 8.35 -16.43
N GLY A 121 -9.60 9.23 -16.22
CA GLY A 121 -10.61 9.05 -15.19
C GLY A 121 -10.40 9.85 -13.90
N ILE A 122 -11.52 10.15 -13.28
CA ILE A 122 -11.61 10.83 -12.00
C ILE A 122 -11.69 9.75 -10.93
N GLN A 123 -10.54 9.32 -10.41
CA GLN A 123 -10.50 8.36 -9.32
C GLN A 123 -10.11 9.05 -8.02
N ALA A 124 -10.85 8.79 -6.96
CA ALA A 124 -10.45 9.15 -5.62
C ALA A 124 -9.49 8.10 -5.06
N TYR A 125 -8.47 8.54 -4.33
CA TYR A 125 -7.46 7.69 -3.72
C TYR A 125 -7.38 7.95 -2.22
N ALA A 126 -6.94 6.92 -1.50
CA ALA A 126 -6.70 6.99 -0.07
C ALA A 126 -5.49 6.12 0.30
N TRP A 127 -4.93 6.39 1.47
CA TRP A 127 -4.10 5.45 2.20
C TRP A 127 -4.97 4.73 3.21
N TYR A 128 -4.77 3.43 3.32
CA TYR A 128 -5.40 2.56 4.30
C TYR A 128 -4.32 2.08 5.25
N TYR A 129 -4.53 2.23 6.53
CA TYR A 129 -3.59 1.80 7.55
C TYR A 129 -4.24 0.80 8.49
N TRP A 130 -3.63 -0.34 8.63
CA TRP A 130 -3.93 -1.34 9.64
C TRP A 130 -2.85 -1.24 10.72
N ASP A 131 -3.21 -0.83 11.93
CA ASP A 131 -2.35 -0.80 13.10
C ASP A 131 -2.48 -2.13 13.84
N LEU A 132 -1.52 -3.01 13.64
CA LEU A 132 -1.53 -4.35 14.23
C LEU A 132 -1.11 -4.35 15.70
N THR A 133 -0.75 -3.21 16.27
CA THR A 133 -0.38 -3.06 17.69
C THR A 133 -1.55 -2.69 18.56
N LYS A 134 -2.70 -2.35 17.96
CA LYS A 134 -3.91 -1.93 18.67
C LYS A 134 -5.03 -2.93 18.45
N SER A 135 -5.90 -3.04 19.45
CA SER A 135 -7.13 -3.82 19.38
C SER A 135 -8.38 -2.96 19.10
N GLU A 136 -8.20 -1.77 18.51
CA GLU A 136 -9.32 -0.89 18.19
C GLU A 136 -10.11 -1.45 17.02
N GLU A 137 -11.44 -1.57 17.21
CA GLU A 137 -12.37 -2.08 16.19
C GLU A 137 -12.93 -0.98 15.28
N GLU A 138 -12.68 0.30 15.60
CA GLU A 138 -13.24 1.43 14.87
C GLU A 138 -12.27 1.98 13.83
N THR A 139 -12.76 2.13 12.60
CA THR A 139 -12.03 2.81 11.51
C THR A 139 -12.14 4.33 11.65
N LYS A 140 -11.01 5.04 11.74
CA LYS A 140 -10.95 6.50 11.75
C LYS A 140 -10.75 7.05 10.34
N LEU A 141 -11.52 8.08 9.98
CA LEU A 141 -11.42 8.75 8.69
C LEU A 141 -10.68 10.08 8.82
N HIS A 142 -9.70 10.28 7.95
CA HIS A 142 -8.89 11.50 7.89
C HIS A 142 -8.88 12.08 6.48
N TRP A 143 -8.67 13.41 6.38
CA TRP A 143 -8.48 14.09 5.10
C TRP A 143 -7.08 14.64 5.01
N ILE A 144 -6.42 14.39 3.88
CA ILE A 144 -5.03 14.82 3.65
C ILE A 144 -4.89 15.51 2.30
N TRP A 145 -3.86 16.35 2.18
CA TRP A 145 -3.44 16.95 0.93
C TRP A 145 -2.31 16.15 0.27
N SER A 146 -2.29 16.07 -1.05
CA SER A 146 -1.19 15.43 -1.79
C SER A 146 0.07 16.29 -1.80
N LYS A 147 -0.08 17.61 -1.64
CA LYS A 147 1.01 18.60 -1.61
C LYS A 147 0.90 19.42 -0.33
N LYS A 148 2.05 19.86 0.21
CA LYS A 148 2.05 20.88 1.25
C LYS A 148 1.54 22.19 0.63
N HIS A 149 0.54 22.79 1.22
CA HIS A 149 0.09 24.14 0.99
C HIS A 149 0.82 25.10 1.91
#